data_87005d20306c0c8a7ab101c3197c2060
#
_entry.id   87005d20306c0c8a7ab101c3197c2060
#
_cell.length_a   1.000
_cell.length_b   1.000
_cell.length_c   1.000
_cell.angle_alpha   90.00
_cell.angle_beta   90.00
_cell.angle_gamma   90.00
#
_symmetry.space_group_name_H-M   'P 1'
#
loop_
_entity.id
_entity.type
_entity.pdbx_description
1 polymer ?
#
loop_
_entity_poly.entity_id
_entity_poly.type
_entity_poly.pdbx_seq_one_letter_code
_entity_poly.pdbx_strand_id
1 'polypeptide(L)' 'MWTVTCDYVRGVLTYFVENKITGERRGQFDCEPWAREMADELNREESK' A
#
# COMPACT_ATOMS: atom_id res chain seq x y z
N MET A 1 5.99 -7.74 -5.24
CA MET A 1 6.59 -6.86 -4.21
C MET A 1 5.70 -5.66 -3.92
N TRP A 2 5.31 -5.51 -2.68
CA TRP A 2 4.39 -4.46 -2.28
C TRP A 2 5.10 -3.44 -1.39
N THR A 3 4.86 -2.16 -1.65
CA THR A 3 5.42 -1.05 -0.87
C THR A 3 4.32 -0.06 -0.53
N VAL A 4 4.57 0.73 0.50
CA VAL A 4 3.65 1.80 0.87
C VAL A 4 3.94 3.03 0.00
N THR A 5 2.90 3.61 -0.56
CA THR A 5 2.98 4.87 -1.29
C THR A 5 1.89 5.80 -0.77
N CYS A 6 2.02 7.08 -1.06
CA CYS A 6 1.01 8.05 -0.65
C CYS A 6 0.73 9.03 -1.77
N ASP A 7 -0.47 9.57 -1.75
CA ASP A 7 -0.89 10.56 -2.72
C ASP A 7 -2.04 11.36 -2.13
N TYR A 8 -2.34 12.49 -2.74
CA TYR A 8 -3.48 13.31 -2.33
C TYR A 8 -4.70 12.90 -3.13
N VAL A 9 -5.76 12.54 -2.42
CA VAL A 9 -7.05 12.22 -3.01
C VAL A 9 -8.05 13.25 -2.51
N ARG A 10 -8.53 14.09 -3.39
CA ARG A 10 -9.46 15.19 -3.05
C ARG A 10 -8.90 16.10 -1.95
N GLY A 11 -7.60 16.36 -2.00
CA GLY A 11 -6.94 17.22 -1.04
C GLY A 11 -6.60 16.55 0.29
N VAL A 12 -6.84 15.25 0.42
CA VAL A 12 -6.55 14.49 1.63
C VAL A 12 -5.39 13.53 1.37
N LEU A 13 -4.40 13.56 2.24
CA LEU A 13 -3.27 12.64 2.14
C LEU A 13 -3.74 11.21 2.43
N THR A 14 -3.55 10.34 1.45
CA THR A 14 -4.02 8.97 1.52
C THR A 14 -2.88 8.02 1.24
N TYR A 15 -2.81 6.93 1.99
CA TYR A 15 -1.77 5.92 1.83
C TYR A 15 -2.32 4.71 1.08
N PHE A 16 -1.50 4.18 0.18
CA PHE A 16 -1.83 3.02 -0.63
C PHE A 16 -0.72 2.00 -0.55
N VAL A 17 -1.06 0.77 -0.87
CA VAL A 17 -0.07 -0.30 -1.05
C VAL A 17 0.05 -0.54 -2.55
N GLU A 18 1.26 -0.42 -3.07
CA GLU A 18 1.50 -0.56 -4.51
C GLU A 18 2.41 -1.72 -4.81
N ASN A 19 2.04 -2.51 -5.82
CA ASN A 19 2.90 -3.58 -6.33
C ASN A 19 3.88 -2.97 -7.33
N LYS A 20 5.16 -3.03 -7.00
CA LYS A 20 6.22 -2.44 -7.82
C LYS A 20 6.44 -3.15 -9.15
N ILE A 21 5.96 -4.37 -9.27
CA ILE A 21 6.12 -5.15 -10.50
C ILE A 21 4.97 -4.90 -11.46
N THR A 22 3.74 -4.93 -10.96
CA THR A 22 2.54 -4.80 -11.80
C THR A 22 1.98 -3.39 -11.85
N GLY A 23 2.34 -2.55 -10.88
CA GLY A 23 1.79 -1.19 -10.76
C GLY A 23 0.42 -1.15 -10.10
N GLU A 24 -0.09 -2.29 -9.66
CA GLU A 24 -1.38 -2.36 -9.00
C GLU A 24 -1.34 -1.65 -7.65
N ARG A 25 -2.40 -0.91 -7.34
CA ARG A 25 -2.56 -0.28 -6.03
C ARG A 25 -3.74 -0.91 -5.30
N ARG A 26 -3.57 -1.14 -4.01
CA ARG A 26 -4.62 -1.68 -3.15
C ARG A 26 -4.70 -0.90 -1.85
N GLY A 27 -5.87 -0.93 -1.24
CA GLY A 27 -6.10 -0.28 0.04
C GLY A 27 -6.18 1.22 -0.09
N GLN A 28 -6.71 1.82 0.95
CA GLN A 28 -6.85 3.26 1.04
C GLN A 28 -6.91 3.57 2.51
N PHE A 29 -5.81 4.12 3.04
CA PHE A 29 -5.64 4.26 4.48
C PHE A 29 -5.36 5.70 4.85
N ASP A 30 -5.82 6.09 6.03
CA ASP A 30 -5.56 7.41 6.58
C ASP A 30 -4.22 7.48 7.28
N CYS A 31 -3.68 6.34 7.69
CA CYS A 31 -2.46 6.25 8.49
C CYS A 31 -1.44 5.33 7.85
N GLU A 32 -0.18 5.71 7.88
CA GLU A 32 0.91 4.91 7.33
C GLU A 32 1.03 3.51 7.97
N PRO A 33 0.91 3.36 9.30
CA PRO A 33 1.06 2.04 9.92
C PRO A 33 0.11 0.98 9.35
N TRP A 34 -1.10 1.36 9.05
CA TRP A 34 -2.09 0.44 8.48
C TRP A 34 -1.71 -0.01 7.07
N ALA A 35 -1.22 0.94 6.26
CA ALA A 35 -0.78 0.61 4.92
C ALA A 35 0.45 -0.30 4.97
N ARG A 36 1.38 -0.02 5.88
CA ARG A 36 2.58 -0.84 6.04
C ARG A 36 2.25 -2.26 6.46
N GLU A 37 1.30 -2.40 7.37
CA GLU A 37 0.86 -3.71 7.82
C GLU A 37 0.28 -4.52 6.67
N MET A 38 -0.53 -3.90 5.84
CA MET A 38 -1.07 -4.57 4.67
C MET A 38 0.02 -4.96 3.66
N ALA A 39 0.99 -4.07 3.44
CA ALA A 39 2.10 -4.38 2.55
C ALA A 39 2.90 -5.57 3.05
N ASP A 40 3.16 -5.63 4.35
CA ASP A 40 3.87 -6.76 4.95
C ASP A 40 3.11 -8.06 4.78
N GLU A 41 1.81 -8.01 4.95
CA GLU A 41 0.95 -9.18 4.81
C GLU A 41 0.93 -9.70 3.37
N LEU A 42 0.79 -8.79 2.40
CA LEU A 42 0.81 -9.15 0.99
C LEU A 42 2.17 -9.72 0.58
N ASN A 43 3.25 -9.14 1.09
CA ASN A 43 4.59 -9.64 0.80
C ASN A 43 4.82 -11.03 1.39
N ARG A 44 4.25 -11.32 2.55
CA ARG A 44 4.32 -12.65 3.14
C ARG A 44 3.58 -13.68 2.28
N GLU A 45 2.43 -13.33 1.77
CA GLU A 45 1.67 -14.21 0.88
C GLU A 45 2.42 -14.47 -0.42
N GLU A 46 3.05 -13.42 -0.95
CA GLU A 46 3.79 -13.50 -2.19
C GLU A 46 5.01 -14.42 -2.08
N SER A 47 5.61 -14.49 -0.91
CA SER A 47 6.83 -15.28 -0.69
C SER A 47 6.57 -16.75 -0.33
N LYS A 48 5.33 -17.17 -0.26
CA LYS A 48 5.00 -18.58 0.00
C LYS A 48 5.16 -19.46 -1.21
#